data_7c4efa213c71791de9d01776ec4b78f1
#
_entry.id   7c4efa213c71791de9d01776ec4b78f1
#
_cell.length_a   1.000
_cell.length_b   1.000
_cell.length_c   1.000
_cell.angle_alpha   90.00
_cell.angle_beta   90.00
_cell.angle_gamma   90.00
#
_symmetry.space_group_name_H-M   'P 1'
#
loop_
_entity.id
_entity.type
_entity.pdbx_description
1 polymer ?
#
loop_
_entity_poly.entity_id
_entity_poly.type
_entity_poly.pdbx_seq_one_letter_code
_entity_poly.pdbx_strand_id
1 'polypeptide(L)'
;MTAPTGAAATSNPVPMLLEITDLARLPNDFAASVNRCFVTADATGDLSSERVWIRLDSLSCMRNDGRAVDVKVRGYVTGEDGKTGVRARVVTRSGQAIANALLLGSLSGFGKALASSASETTTYTSGSVGTVVSNPVRAGLGTAISDATDRIVDYYIRLADKIFPVLELDSGRTVDVVLSQGVRLGEEGTTSDIHLEGPVNSAQVFGKTLQQKRLTGAP
;
A
#
# COMPACT_ATOMS: atom_id res chain seq x y z
N MET A 1 -7.72 -2.28 6.56
CA MET A 1 -6.41 -2.98 6.59
C MET A 1 -5.29 -2.09 6.06
N THR A 2 -4.03 -2.41 6.36
CA THR A 2 -2.86 -1.69 5.85
C THR A 2 -2.04 -2.62 4.96
N ALA A 3 -1.78 -2.22 3.72
CA ALA A 3 -0.94 -2.96 2.79
C ALA A 3 0.47 -2.36 2.78
N PRO A 4 1.53 -3.18 2.94
CA PRO A 4 2.90 -2.72 2.85
C PRO A 4 3.26 -2.33 1.42
N THR A 5 4.23 -1.42 1.27
CA THR A 5 4.72 -0.96 -0.02
C THR A 5 6.22 -1.23 -0.19
N GLY A 6 6.73 -1.08 -1.40
CA GLY A 6 8.15 -1.28 -1.70
C GLY A 6 8.58 -2.75 -1.68
N ALA A 7 9.87 -3.00 -1.49
CA ALA A 7 10.45 -4.34 -1.54
C ALA A 7 9.89 -5.29 -0.46
N ALA A 8 9.48 -4.75 0.70
CA ALA A 8 8.88 -5.53 1.77
C ALA A 8 7.49 -6.08 1.38
N ALA A 9 6.76 -5.40 0.49
CA ALA A 9 5.43 -5.81 0.06
C ALA A 9 5.45 -7.10 -0.76
N THR A 10 6.46 -7.28 -1.60
CA THR A 10 6.59 -8.47 -2.46
C THR A 10 7.04 -9.71 -1.70
N SER A 11 7.85 -9.54 -0.65
CA SER A 11 8.36 -10.64 0.16
C SER A 11 7.42 -11.05 1.29
N ASN A 12 6.56 -10.16 1.75
CA ASN A 12 5.65 -10.42 2.87
C ASN A 12 4.29 -9.71 2.68
N PRO A 13 3.45 -10.22 1.75
CA PRO A 13 2.12 -9.68 1.54
C PRO A 13 1.25 -9.86 2.79
N VAL A 14 0.28 -8.99 2.97
CA VAL A 14 -0.66 -9.08 4.11
C VAL A 14 -1.88 -9.90 3.68
N PRO A 15 -2.19 -10.99 4.40
CA PRO A 15 -3.38 -11.78 4.11
C PRO A 15 -4.65 -10.99 4.44
N MET A 16 -5.67 -11.16 3.61
CA MET A 16 -6.99 -10.57 3.80
C MET A 16 -8.08 -11.58 3.48
N LEU A 17 -9.23 -11.38 4.09
CA LEU A 17 -10.42 -12.19 3.86
C LEU A 17 -11.48 -11.36 3.13
N LEU A 18 -12.07 -11.96 2.09
CA LEU A 18 -13.15 -11.39 1.30
C LEU A 18 -14.37 -12.31 1.39
N GLU A 19 -15.53 -11.76 1.64
CA GLU A 19 -16.80 -12.51 1.62
C GLU A 19 -17.48 -12.34 0.26
N ILE A 20 -17.88 -13.46 -0.36
CA ILE A 20 -18.64 -13.43 -1.60
C ILE A 20 -20.12 -13.28 -1.25
N THR A 21 -20.71 -12.17 -1.68
CA THR A 21 -22.11 -11.85 -1.42
C THR A 21 -23.02 -12.13 -2.62
N ASP A 22 -22.46 -12.28 -3.79
CA ASP A 22 -23.23 -12.38 -5.06
C ASP A 22 -22.90 -13.67 -5.84
N LEU A 23 -23.73 -13.97 -6.86
CA LEU A 23 -23.56 -15.11 -7.74
C LEU A 23 -22.30 -14.95 -8.61
N ALA A 24 -21.56 -16.04 -8.79
CA ALA A 24 -20.48 -16.05 -9.77
C ALA A 24 -21.06 -16.09 -11.20
N ARG A 25 -20.60 -15.18 -12.05
CA ARG A 25 -20.92 -15.17 -13.47
C ARG A 25 -19.92 -16.01 -14.25
N LEU A 26 -20.41 -16.94 -15.03
CA LEU A 26 -19.63 -17.81 -15.90
C LEU A 26 -19.86 -17.44 -17.37
N PRO A 27 -18.98 -17.91 -18.27
CA PRO A 27 -19.22 -17.78 -19.72
C PRO A 27 -20.59 -18.35 -20.13
N ASN A 28 -21.12 -17.85 -21.25
CA ASN A 28 -22.43 -18.22 -21.81
C ASN A 28 -23.62 -17.93 -20.86
N ASP A 29 -23.54 -16.86 -20.08
CA ASP A 29 -24.59 -16.39 -19.17
C ASP A 29 -25.03 -17.41 -18.09
N PHE A 30 -24.18 -18.37 -17.77
CA PHE A 30 -24.40 -19.22 -16.62
C PHE A 30 -24.03 -18.49 -15.34
N ALA A 31 -24.80 -18.74 -14.29
CA ALA A 31 -24.52 -18.28 -12.92
C ALA A 31 -24.29 -19.46 -11.99
N ALA A 32 -23.35 -19.33 -11.07
CA ALA A 32 -23.11 -20.32 -10.02
C ALA A 32 -23.31 -19.69 -8.65
N SER A 33 -24.02 -20.40 -7.78
CA SER A 33 -24.24 -19.98 -6.40
C SER A 33 -22.97 -20.25 -5.57
N VAL A 34 -22.25 -19.19 -5.24
CA VAL A 34 -21.07 -19.21 -4.37
C VAL A 34 -21.24 -18.26 -3.19
N ASN A 35 -22.49 -17.96 -2.85
CA ASN A 35 -22.82 -17.03 -1.78
C ASN A 35 -22.33 -17.56 -0.43
N ARG A 36 -21.84 -16.66 0.40
CA ARG A 36 -21.28 -16.96 1.73
C ARG A 36 -20.01 -17.83 1.68
N CYS A 37 -19.34 -17.88 0.52
CA CYS A 37 -17.98 -18.36 0.47
C CYS A 37 -17.00 -17.25 0.87
N PHE A 38 -15.88 -17.65 1.43
CA PHE A 38 -14.80 -16.73 1.79
C PHE A 38 -13.60 -16.96 0.87
N VAL A 39 -13.00 -15.87 0.45
CA VAL A 39 -11.77 -15.91 -0.35
C VAL A 39 -10.63 -15.33 0.49
N THR A 40 -9.61 -16.13 0.71
CA THR A 40 -8.34 -15.66 1.26
C THR A 40 -7.50 -15.10 0.12
N ALA A 41 -6.92 -13.95 0.35
CA ALA A 41 -6.14 -13.25 -0.67
C ALA A 41 -4.96 -12.53 -0.03
N ASP A 42 -3.92 -12.31 -0.80
CA ASP A 42 -2.72 -11.59 -0.43
C ASP A 42 -2.75 -10.17 -1.00
N ALA A 43 -2.52 -9.19 -0.14
CA ALA A 43 -2.57 -7.78 -0.48
C ALA A 43 -1.17 -7.16 -0.46
N THR A 44 -0.85 -6.43 -1.54
CA THR A 44 0.38 -5.64 -1.69
C THR A 44 0.05 -4.22 -2.13
N GLY A 45 0.73 -3.22 -1.60
CA GLY A 45 0.51 -1.83 -1.94
C GLY A 45 1.45 -1.34 -3.06
N ASP A 46 0.89 -0.69 -4.06
CA ASP A 46 1.64 0.05 -5.08
C ASP A 46 1.43 1.55 -4.90
N LEU A 47 2.52 2.25 -4.60
CA LEU A 47 2.52 3.70 -4.38
C LEU A 47 2.31 4.51 -5.65
N SER A 48 2.77 3.99 -6.79
CA SER A 48 2.69 4.71 -8.06
C SER A 48 1.26 4.82 -8.56
N SER A 49 0.46 3.80 -8.32
CA SER A 49 -0.97 3.80 -8.68
C SER A 49 -1.90 4.15 -7.52
N GLU A 50 -1.38 4.29 -6.30
CA GLU A 50 -2.15 4.46 -5.06
C GLU A 50 -3.20 3.35 -4.87
N ARG A 51 -2.84 2.11 -5.26
CA ARG A 51 -3.74 0.97 -5.23
C ARG A 51 -3.16 -0.19 -4.44
N VAL A 52 -4.05 -0.94 -3.83
CA VAL A 52 -3.73 -2.23 -3.22
C VAL A 52 -4.03 -3.32 -4.24
N TRP A 53 -2.99 -4.03 -4.64
CA TRP A 53 -3.09 -5.22 -5.47
C TRP A 53 -3.42 -6.42 -4.60
N ILE A 54 -4.48 -7.12 -4.98
CA ILE A 54 -5.00 -8.24 -4.21
C ILE A 54 -4.98 -9.47 -5.12
N ARG A 55 -4.23 -10.48 -4.70
CA ARG A 55 -4.12 -11.78 -5.38
C ARG A 55 -4.84 -12.82 -4.58
N LEU A 56 -5.65 -13.63 -5.24
CA LEU A 56 -6.40 -14.70 -4.59
C LEU A 56 -5.49 -15.91 -4.31
N ASP A 57 -5.68 -16.54 -3.17
CA ASP A 57 -4.98 -17.76 -2.76
C ASP A 57 -5.94 -18.94 -2.64
N SER A 58 -6.97 -18.86 -1.80
CA SER A 58 -7.92 -19.96 -1.60
C SER A 58 -9.35 -19.47 -1.51
N LEU A 59 -10.28 -20.35 -1.89
CA LEU A 59 -11.72 -20.17 -1.79
C LEU A 59 -12.28 -21.24 -0.87
N SER A 60 -12.86 -20.81 0.24
CA SER A 60 -13.50 -21.69 1.23
C SER A 60 -15.01 -21.52 1.19
N CYS A 61 -15.72 -22.60 0.94
CA CYS A 61 -17.17 -22.63 0.89
C CYS A 61 -17.72 -23.68 1.84
N MET A 62 -18.87 -23.40 2.43
CA MET A 62 -19.64 -24.39 3.16
C MET A 62 -20.70 -25.00 2.23
N ARG A 63 -20.65 -26.31 2.05
CA ARG A 63 -21.64 -27.04 1.28
C ARG A 63 -22.93 -27.25 2.11
N ASN A 64 -24.02 -27.53 1.42
CA ASN A 64 -25.34 -27.75 2.08
C ASN A 64 -25.34 -29.00 3.00
N ASP A 65 -24.45 -29.94 2.79
CA ASP A 65 -24.25 -31.11 3.66
C ASP A 65 -23.47 -30.82 4.95
N GLY A 66 -23.04 -29.56 5.17
CA GLY A 66 -22.27 -29.13 6.32
C GLY A 66 -20.76 -29.37 6.19
N ARG A 67 -20.27 -29.85 5.04
CA ARG A 67 -18.85 -30.01 4.79
C ARG A 67 -18.23 -28.73 4.25
N ALA A 68 -17.07 -28.36 4.77
CA ALA A 68 -16.28 -27.28 4.22
C ALA A 68 -15.48 -27.79 3.01
N VAL A 69 -15.45 -27.00 1.95
CA VAL A 69 -14.64 -27.25 0.76
C VAL A 69 -13.67 -26.08 0.64
N ASP A 70 -12.38 -26.39 0.64
CA ASP A 70 -11.33 -25.41 0.45
C ASP A 70 -10.54 -25.73 -0.82
N VAL A 71 -10.49 -24.77 -1.74
CA VAL A 71 -9.87 -24.94 -3.06
C VAL A 71 -8.92 -23.78 -3.33
N LYS A 72 -7.71 -24.12 -3.78
CA LYS A 72 -6.76 -23.10 -4.25
C LYS A 72 -7.28 -22.43 -5.52
N VAL A 73 -7.31 -21.12 -5.51
CA VAL A 73 -7.78 -20.31 -6.62
C VAL A 73 -6.71 -19.32 -7.05
N ARG A 74 -6.71 -18.98 -8.32
CA ARG A 74 -5.85 -17.92 -8.86
C ARG A 74 -6.70 -16.85 -9.51
N GLY A 75 -6.39 -15.61 -9.16
CA GLY A 75 -7.12 -14.48 -9.68
C GLY A 75 -6.67 -13.19 -9.04
N TYR A 76 -7.42 -12.16 -9.32
CA TYR A 76 -7.16 -10.82 -8.81
C TYR A 76 -8.48 -10.11 -8.51
N VAL A 77 -8.37 -9.01 -7.79
CA VAL A 77 -9.50 -8.18 -7.43
C VAL A 77 -9.50 -6.90 -8.25
N THR A 78 -10.68 -6.51 -8.71
CA THR A 78 -10.92 -5.26 -9.40
C THR A 78 -11.70 -4.32 -8.49
N GLY A 79 -11.28 -3.08 -8.41
CA GLY A 79 -11.94 -2.07 -7.60
C GLY A 79 -13.27 -1.60 -8.16
N GLU A 80 -14.00 -0.80 -7.38
CA GLU A 80 -15.28 -0.19 -7.74
C GLU A 80 -15.24 0.62 -9.05
N ASP A 81 -14.04 1.06 -9.44
CA ASP A 81 -13.78 1.84 -10.65
C ASP A 81 -13.46 0.97 -11.89
N GLY A 82 -13.62 -0.35 -11.79
CA GLY A 82 -13.36 -1.31 -12.86
C GLY A 82 -11.88 -1.51 -13.19
N LYS A 83 -10.97 -0.98 -12.39
CA LYS A 83 -9.53 -1.14 -12.58
C LYS A 83 -8.96 -2.19 -11.63
N THR A 84 -7.94 -2.89 -12.07
CA THR A 84 -7.25 -3.89 -11.25
C THR A 84 -6.66 -3.23 -9.99
N GLY A 85 -6.87 -3.89 -8.85
CA GLY A 85 -6.52 -3.35 -7.54
C GLY A 85 -7.55 -2.35 -7.01
N VAL A 86 -7.54 -2.15 -5.71
CA VAL A 86 -8.49 -1.28 -4.99
C VAL A 86 -7.80 0.02 -4.62
N ARG A 87 -8.42 1.16 -4.91
CA ARG A 87 -7.89 2.46 -4.54
C ARG A 87 -7.81 2.57 -3.01
N ALA A 88 -6.66 3.01 -2.51
CA ALA A 88 -6.38 3.12 -1.09
C ALA A 88 -5.74 4.48 -0.76
N ARG A 89 -5.71 4.82 0.52
CA ARG A 89 -5.10 6.06 1.00
C ARG A 89 -3.65 5.81 1.41
N VAL A 90 -2.74 6.63 0.88
CA VAL A 90 -1.32 6.60 1.29
C VAL A 90 -1.18 7.24 2.66
N VAL A 91 -0.58 6.53 3.60
CA VAL A 91 -0.26 7.02 4.95
C VAL A 91 1.23 6.92 5.20
N THR A 92 1.83 8.06 5.52
CA THR A 92 3.24 8.19 5.88
C THR A 92 3.37 8.61 7.32
N ARG A 93 4.26 7.96 8.07
CA ARG A 93 4.56 8.33 9.48
C ARG A 93 5.92 8.99 9.65
N SER A 94 6.53 9.42 8.55
CA SER A 94 7.84 10.09 8.57
C SER A 94 7.78 11.57 8.97
N GLY A 95 6.59 12.17 9.07
CA GLY A 95 6.40 13.60 9.33
C GLY A 95 7.11 14.10 10.59
N GLN A 96 7.08 13.32 11.67
CA GLN A 96 7.74 13.70 12.93
C GLN A 96 9.27 13.68 12.81
N ALA A 97 9.84 12.71 12.10
CA ALA A 97 11.27 12.65 11.85
C ALA A 97 11.72 13.85 10.98
N ILE A 98 10.96 14.18 9.96
CA ILE A 98 11.22 15.34 9.08
C ILE A 98 11.10 16.67 9.87
N ALA A 99 10.09 16.82 10.73
CA ALA A 99 9.90 18.00 11.55
C ALA A 99 11.10 18.20 12.51
N ASN A 100 11.57 17.13 13.16
CA ASN A 100 12.75 17.17 14.01
C ASN A 100 14.02 17.53 13.20
N ALA A 101 14.18 16.99 12.01
CA ALA A 101 15.31 17.33 11.14
C ALA A 101 15.29 18.81 10.73
N LEU A 102 14.11 19.38 10.44
CA LEU A 102 13.97 20.81 10.11
C LEU A 102 14.31 21.72 11.28
N LEU A 103 13.82 21.39 12.48
CA LEU A 103 14.13 22.16 13.70
C LEU A 103 15.63 22.16 13.99
N LEU A 104 16.28 21.00 13.89
CA LEU A 104 17.72 20.87 14.10
C LEU A 104 18.51 21.53 12.96
N GLY A 105 18.05 21.42 11.72
CA GLY A 105 18.67 22.07 10.56
C GLY A 105 18.67 23.60 10.69
N SER A 106 17.64 24.21 11.29
CA SER A 106 17.63 25.64 11.56
C SER A 106 18.70 26.04 12.60
N LEU A 107 18.95 25.20 13.60
CA LEU A 107 20.01 25.40 14.59
C LEU A 107 21.42 25.29 13.97
N SER A 108 21.61 24.33 13.06
CA SER A 108 22.85 24.21 12.27
C SER A 108 23.11 25.46 11.42
N GLY A 109 22.08 25.97 10.74
CA GLY A 109 22.15 27.19 9.96
C GLY A 109 22.56 28.41 10.82
N PHE A 110 22.00 28.51 12.03
CA PHE A 110 22.39 29.56 12.97
C PHE A 110 23.84 29.44 13.45
N GLY A 111 24.30 28.20 13.71
CA GLY A 111 25.70 27.92 14.03
C GLY A 111 26.67 28.37 12.94
N LYS A 112 26.35 28.06 11.67
CA LYS A 112 27.13 28.50 10.49
C LYS A 112 27.11 30.01 10.31
N ALA A 113 25.99 30.69 10.59
CA ALA A 113 25.91 32.14 10.56
C ALA A 113 26.79 32.79 11.66
N LEU A 114 26.83 32.21 12.86
CA LEU A 114 27.74 32.67 13.94
C LEU A 114 29.19 32.45 13.54
N ALA A 115 29.55 31.32 12.96
CA ALA A 115 30.90 31.05 12.51
C ALA A 115 31.33 32.02 11.41
N SER A 116 30.47 32.25 10.42
CA SER A 116 30.75 33.19 9.31
C SER A 116 30.86 34.65 9.77
N SER A 117 30.08 35.05 10.79
CA SER A 117 30.17 36.41 11.36
C SER A 117 31.45 36.65 12.15
N ALA A 118 32.16 35.58 12.52
CA ALA A 118 33.44 35.63 13.25
C ALA A 118 34.66 35.51 12.31
N SER A 119 34.43 35.32 11.01
CA SER A 119 35.49 35.25 9.98
C SER A 119 35.33 36.41 8.99
N GLU A 120 36.43 37.14 8.78
CA GLU A 120 36.55 38.18 7.79
C GLU A 120 37.29 37.67 6.55
N THR A 121 36.74 37.89 5.38
CA THR A 121 37.40 37.56 4.11
C THR A 121 38.23 38.77 3.67
N THR A 122 39.54 38.66 3.70
CA THR A 122 40.42 39.72 3.21
C THR A 122 41.00 39.30 1.86
N THR A 123 40.93 40.21 0.89
CA THR A 123 41.59 40.04 -0.41
C THR A 123 42.97 40.66 -0.35
N TYR A 124 44.00 39.85 -0.55
CA TYR A 124 45.36 40.36 -0.63
C TYR A 124 45.63 40.93 -2.01
N THR A 125 46.54 41.91 -2.09
CA THR A 125 46.93 42.63 -3.33
C THR A 125 47.45 41.69 -4.46
N SER A 126 47.81 40.47 -4.12
CA SER A 126 48.26 39.44 -5.07
C SER A 126 47.13 38.55 -5.65
N GLY A 127 45.87 38.89 -5.45
CA GLY A 127 44.72 38.14 -5.98
C GLY A 127 44.39 36.85 -5.23
N SER A 128 45.04 36.53 -4.12
CA SER A 128 44.68 35.41 -3.26
C SER A 128 43.67 35.89 -2.19
N VAL A 129 42.61 35.07 -2.01
CA VAL A 129 41.57 35.31 -1.00
C VAL A 129 41.95 34.51 0.27
N GLY A 130 42.18 35.20 1.35
CA GLY A 130 42.45 34.60 2.65
C GLY A 130 41.28 34.89 3.64
N THR A 131 40.92 33.90 4.40
CA THR A 131 39.94 34.07 5.47
C THR A 131 40.67 34.24 6.79
N VAL A 132 40.52 35.38 7.44
CA VAL A 132 41.09 35.66 8.77
C VAL A 132 39.99 35.53 9.81
N VAL A 133 40.23 34.70 10.79
CA VAL A 133 39.27 34.49 11.90
C VAL A 133 39.48 35.55 12.95
N SER A 134 38.58 36.53 13.04
CA SER A 134 38.63 37.62 13.98
C SER A 134 38.35 37.19 15.43
N ASN A 135 37.51 36.18 15.63
CA ASN A 135 37.15 35.59 16.93
C ASN A 135 37.19 34.06 16.90
N PRO A 136 38.33 33.42 17.21
CA PRO A 136 38.47 31.96 17.06
C PRO A 136 37.56 31.16 18.00
N VAL A 137 37.22 31.68 19.19
CA VAL A 137 36.28 31.01 20.09
C VAL A 137 34.86 30.99 19.52
N ARG A 138 34.42 32.09 18.93
CA ARG A 138 33.09 32.22 18.36
C ARG A 138 32.96 31.39 17.08
N ALA A 139 33.99 31.39 16.26
CA ALA A 139 34.06 30.55 15.06
C ALA A 139 34.06 29.05 15.42
N GLY A 140 34.87 28.66 16.42
CA GLY A 140 34.95 27.29 16.92
C GLY A 140 33.62 26.77 17.53
N LEU A 141 32.95 27.60 18.32
CA LEU A 141 31.64 27.26 18.88
C LEU A 141 30.56 27.14 17.76
N GLY A 142 30.57 28.07 16.80
CA GLY A 142 29.62 28.03 15.69
C GLY A 142 29.79 26.78 14.84
N THR A 143 31.04 26.41 14.50
CA THR A 143 31.33 25.17 13.73
C THR A 143 31.01 23.91 14.55
N ALA A 144 31.38 23.86 15.82
CA ALA A 144 31.07 22.70 16.66
C ALA A 144 29.56 22.45 16.80
N ILE A 145 28.77 23.50 16.98
CA ILE A 145 27.30 23.39 17.03
C ILE A 145 26.76 22.92 15.69
N SER A 146 27.22 23.47 14.55
CA SER A 146 26.73 23.07 13.23
C SER A 146 27.09 21.62 12.93
N ASP A 147 28.35 21.19 13.17
CA ASP A 147 28.79 19.83 12.86
C ASP A 147 28.10 18.78 13.73
N ALA A 148 27.87 19.06 15.00
CA ALA A 148 27.11 18.18 15.88
C ALA A 148 25.65 18.05 15.43
N THR A 149 25.03 19.17 15.05
CA THR A 149 23.65 19.21 14.61
C THR A 149 23.48 18.54 13.23
N ASP A 150 24.39 18.75 12.30
CA ASP A 150 24.37 18.13 10.96
C ASP A 150 24.38 16.59 11.08
N ARG A 151 25.16 16.01 12.00
CA ARG A 151 25.16 14.56 12.25
C ARG A 151 23.82 14.05 12.78
N ILE A 152 23.16 14.83 13.61
CA ILE A 152 21.83 14.47 14.15
C ILE A 152 20.77 14.60 13.04
N VAL A 153 20.83 15.63 12.21
CA VAL A 153 19.96 15.82 11.06
C VAL A 153 20.10 14.63 10.10
N ASP A 154 21.32 14.24 9.77
CA ASP A 154 21.58 13.06 8.91
C ASP A 154 21.00 11.77 9.52
N TYR A 155 21.08 11.61 10.84
CA TYR A 155 20.46 10.49 11.53
C TYR A 155 18.93 10.47 11.33
N TYR A 156 18.25 11.62 11.52
CA TYR A 156 16.80 11.70 11.34
C TYR A 156 16.37 11.52 9.90
N ILE A 157 17.15 12.01 8.94
CA ILE A 157 16.89 11.78 7.50
C ILE A 157 16.99 10.28 7.18
N ARG A 158 18.07 9.61 7.62
CA ARG A 158 18.21 8.16 7.41
C ARG A 158 17.14 7.34 8.15
N LEU A 159 16.62 7.85 9.25
CA LEU A 159 15.50 7.24 9.95
C LEU A 159 14.21 7.39 9.15
N ALA A 160 13.97 8.57 8.58
CA ALA A 160 12.82 8.82 7.70
C ALA A 160 12.84 7.95 6.45
N ASP A 161 14.01 7.74 5.84
CA ASP A 161 14.20 6.88 4.66
C ASP A 161 13.87 5.40 4.91
N LYS A 162 13.96 4.96 6.17
CA LYS A 162 13.59 3.59 6.57
C LYS A 162 12.10 3.40 6.81
N ILE A 163 11.34 4.48 6.92
CA ILE A 163 9.90 4.44 7.17
C ILE A 163 9.20 4.39 5.81
N PHE A 164 8.86 3.19 5.36
CA PHE A 164 8.08 3.03 4.15
C PHE A 164 6.62 3.47 4.38
N PRO A 165 6.04 4.23 3.45
CA PRO A 165 4.62 4.53 3.49
C PRO A 165 3.81 3.25 3.34
N VAL A 166 2.61 3.24 3.90
CA VAL A 166 1.66 2.13 3.77
C VAL A 166 0.38 2.62 3.10
N LEU A 167 -0.32 1.69 2.46
CA LEU A 167 -1.62 1.94 1.87
C LEU A 167 -2.70 1.44 2.82
N GLU A 168 -3.56 2.35 3.27
CA GLU A 168 -4.74 2.01 4.08
C GLU A 168 -5.95 1.78 3.19
N LEU A 169 -6.56 0.61 3.37
CA LEU A 169 -7.81 0.21 2.73
C LEU A 169 -8.89 0.06 3.81
N ASP A 170 -9.98 0.80 3.65
CA ASP A 170 -11.12 0.72 4.55
C ASP A 170 -11.90 -0.59 4.33
N SER A 171 -12.47 -1.14 5.40
CA SER A 171 -13.36 -2.31 5.34
C SER A 171 -14.75 -1.94 4.81
N GLY A 172 -15.53 -2.94 4.41
CA GLY A 172 -16.91 -2.75 3.94
C GLY A 172 -17.02 -2.24 2.50
N ARG A 173 -15.93 -2.18 1.74
CA ARG A 173 -15.95 -1.83 0.32
C ARG A 173 -16.37 -3.01 -0.54
N THR A 174 -17.05 -2.73 -1.63
CA THR A 174 -17.46 -3.73 -2.62
C THR A 174 -16.46 -3.77 -3.76
N VAL A 175 -16.05 -4.96 -4.14
CA VAL A 175 -15.04 -5.20 -5.18
C VAL A 175 -15.44 -6.39 -6.04
N ASP A 176 -14.93 -6.46 -7.25
CA ASP A 176 -15.13 -7.60 -8.12
C ASP A 176 -13.96 -8.58 -8.02
N VAL A 177 -14.26 -9.86 -7.82
CA VAL A 177 -13.27 -10.94 -7.85
C VAL A 177 -13.26 -11.57 -9.22
N VAL A 178 -12.09 -11.58 -9.84
CA VAL A 178 -11.86 -12.18 -11.14
C VAL A 178 -11.00 -13.43 -10.99
N LEU A 179 -11.56 -14.58 -11.30
CA LEU A 179 -10.82 -15.84 -11.34
C LEU A 179 -10.13 -15.98 -12.70
N SER A 180 -8.84 -16.23 -12.70
CA SER A 180 -8.05 -16.44 -13.92
C SER A 180 -8.04 -17.90 -14.39
N GLN A 181 -8.51 -18.81 -13.52
CA GLN A 181 -8.59 -20.25 -13.82
C GLN A 181 -9.94 -20.80 -13.38
N GLY A 182 -10.45 -21.79 -14.13
CA GLY A 182 -11.64 -22.52 -13.75
C GLY A 182 -11.42 -23.32 -12.47
N VAL A 183 -12.37 -23.27 -11.56
CA VAL A 183 -12.33 -23.92 -10.24
C VAL A 183 -13.46 -24.94 -10.18
N ARG A 184 -13.16 -26.15 -9.73
CA ARG A 184 -14.15 -27.19 -9.44
C ARG A 184 -14.42 -27.22 -7.95
N LEU A 185 -15.65 -26.92 -7.55
CA LEU A 185 -16.10 -26.90 -6.16
C LEU A 185 -16.75 -28.23 -5.74
N GLY A 186 -16.37 -29.35 -6.33
CA GLY A 186 -16.90 -30.68 -6.03
C GLY A 186 -15.79 -31.69 -5.75
N GLU A 187 -16.10 -32.75 -4.99
CA GLU A 187 -15.24 -33.93 -4.91
C GLU A 187 -15.07 -34.54 -6.31
N GLU A 188 -13.90 -35.12 -6.57
CA GLU A 188 -13.69 -35.92 -7.81
C GLU A 188 -14.79 -36.97 -7.93
N GLY A 189 -15.75 -36.73 -8.81
CA GLY A 189 -16.79 -37.71 -9.14
C GLY A 189 -18.25 -37.28 -8.99
N THR A 190 -18.55 -36.12 -8.37
CA THR A 190 -19.97 -35.73 -8.21
C THR A 190 -20.19 -34.36 -8.85
N THR A 191 -20.77 -34.39 -10.05
CA THR A 191 -21.15 -33.21 -10.87
C THR A 191 -22.38 -32.47 -10.33
N SER A 192 -22.85 -32.79 -9.12
CA SER A 192 -24.23 -32.45 -8.70
C SER A 192 -24.39 -31.29 -7.72
N ASP A 193 -23.32 -30.61 -7.26
CA ASP A 193 -23.47 -29.67 -6.16
C ASP A 193 -23.25 -28.18 -6.52
N ILE A 194 -23.00 -27.85 -7.76
CA ILE A 194 -23.10 -26.48 -8.24
C ILE A 194 -24.48 -26.31 -8.80
N HIS A 195 -25.36 -25.57 -8.10
CA HIS A 195 -26.64 -25.17 -8.69
C HIS A 195 -26.35 -24.16 -9.80
N LEU A 196 -26.26 -24.67 -11.02
CA LEU A 196 -26.15 -23.86 -12.22
C LEU A 196 -27.55 -23.35 -12.54
N GLU A 197 -27.79 -22.09 -12.34
CA GLU A 197 -28.95 -21.42 -12.90
C GLU A 197 -28.72 -21.31 -14.42
N GLY A 198 -29.71 -21.74 -15.20
CA GLY A 198 -29.63 -21.70 -16.66
C GLY A 198 -29.38 -20.30 -17.22
N PRO A 199 -29.25 -20.13 -18.53
CA PRO A 199 -28.88 -18.88 -19.15
C PRO A 199 -29.85 -17.77 -18.73
N VAL A 200 -29.29 -16.74 -18.06
CA VAL A 200 -30.04 -15.54 -17.66
C VAL A 200 -30.51 -14.83 -18.93
N ASN A 201 -31.81 -14.63 -19.03
CA ASN A 201 -32.42 -14.02 -20.21
C ASN A 201 -31.77 -12.65 -20.49
N SER A 202 -31.27 -12.47 -21.70
CA SER A 202 -30.53 -11.28 -22.15
C SER A 202 -31.28 -9.95 -21.92
N ALA A 203 -32.61 -10.00 -21.82
CA ALA A 203 -33.46 -8.85 -21.50
C ALA A 203 -33.25 -8.33 -20.05
N GLN A 204 -32.78 -9.17 -19.12
CA GLN A 204 -32.48 -8.76 -17.77
C GLN A 204 -31.05 -8.20 -17.60
N VAL A 205 -30.15 -8.52 -18.54
CA VAL A 205 -28.75 -8.06 -18.52
C VAL A 205 -28.62 -6.61 -18.97
N PHE A 206 -29.47 -6.16 -19.90
CA PHE A 206 -29.44 -4.78 -20.41
C PHE A 206 -30.20 -3.77 -19.52
N GLY A 207 -31.05 -4.23 -18.61
CA GLY A 207 -31.84 -3.36 -17.71
C GLY A 207 -31.16 -3.05 -16.36
N LYS A 208 -30.12 -3.78 -16.02
CA LYS A 208 -29.28 -3.52 -14.83
C LYS A 208 -27.86 -3.28 -15.27
N THR A 209 -27.59 -2.04 -15.58
CA THR A 209 -26.25 -1.50 -15.72
C THR A 209 -25.37 -2.11 -14.62
N LEU A 210 -24.42 -2.99 -15.05
CA LEU A 210 -23.28 -3.43 -14.24
C LEU A 210 -23.56 -3.44 -12.72
N GLN A 211 -24.45 -4.32 -12.25
CA GLN A 211 -24.45 -4.61 -10.81
C GLN A 211 -23.14 -5.35 -10.52
N GLN A 212 -22.19 -4.56 -10.09
CA GLN A 212 -20.91 -5.01 -9.61
C GLN A 212 -21.12 -6.10 -8.56
N LYS A 213 -20.44 -7.21 -8.73
CA LYS A 213 -20.33 -8.25 -7.71
C LYS A 213 -19.71 -7.66 -6.46
N ARG A 214 -20.46 -7.70 -5.41
CA ARG A 214 -20.05 -7.15 -4.13
C ARG A 214 -19.27 -8.17 -3.34
N LEU A 215 -18.03 -7.86 -3.06
CA LEU A 215 -17.24 -8.54 -2.06
C LEU A 215 -17.05 -7.58 -0.90
N THR A 216 -17.46 -7.97 0.28
CA THR A 216 -17.22 -7.20 1.49
C THR A 216 -16.00 -7.77 2.20
N GLY A 217 -15.05 -6.91 2.54
CA GLY A 217 -13.98 -7.30 3.46
C GLY A 217 -14.59 -7.53 4.85
N ALA A 218 -14.38 -8.69 5.42
CA ALA A 218 -14.72 -8.92 6.81
C ALA A 218 -13.75 -8.16 7.72
N PRO A 219 -14.20 -7.60 8.86
CA PRO A 219 -13.36 -6.85 9.79
C PRO A 219 -12.27 -7.71 10.44
#